data_dc6f656d04c06f8f709ff31c0c28d01f
#
_entry.id   dc6f656d04c06f8f709ff31c0c28d01f
#
_cell.length_a   1.000
_cell.length_b   1.000
_cell.length_c   1.000
_cell.angle_alpha   90.00
_cell.angle_beta   90.00
_cell.angle_gamma   90.00
#
_symmetry.space_group_name_H-M   'P 1'
#
loop_
_entity.id
_entity.type
_entity.pdbx_description
1 polymer ?
#
loop_
_entity_poly.entity_id
_entity_poly.type
_entity_poly.pdbx_seq_one_letter_code
_entity_poly.pdbx_strand_id
1 'polypeptide(L)'
;FYKLKSYRYGYLPNQMRIFKITNKNRKNFLSYKDYLYLNGANGKYSKWLVDIVTTNKIFKNFKEDLTKIYYQMYIRDGKLKLIAFDKKLSDEEDAFFNFIKKQKSVLLMYTNYKMQYLIEYKNKNFYLNDEEITIESLKKFIFEEANTTRSLVLTENIVPSSKFKINGNEASLYLNVYNKNGLDPAIGEIYVKENSGYTTDQCDIAEEISDENIIESYKFKSYNKKKDSQESNDNSRIYFDEKTGKFRFFLVKRGDRVIKLKQTYKNEDLIKLIENNFEELNKKIIEIFKTVPQIEIAGVTICFTENGFKITNIHNNPEYCNATYFNKDYSNFLKYKYDTKRTLYKNVKYKINVFRKKLWLKLCRLFAKTCYPKGLVPYISFRWLRDIKNDFKENKNIPLKTKLWAYRHGFLSYRLPQYGITKENYKNFISDFEYKWLRHIDNYYKIWFEDKITIKYIASDYNKFFPKYYYFITLKQGENQIIPMMDCPKNLGNTYDDIIKLAKKEGDIALKRDKGSHGEGFYRLTYKNNKLYLNLKEATKDDIVNILSDKSNEYLVTEYIKQVDVLNNIYDGSVNTIRIIVFKKDGKTSTI
;
A
#
# COMPACT_ATOMS: atom_id res chain seq x y z
N PHE A 1 -24.91 -4.76 32.41
CA PHE A 1 -24.24 -6.06 32.45
C PHE A 1 -23.89 -6.61 31.06
N TYR A 2 -24.82 -6.63 30.12
CA TYR A 2 -24.61 -7.15 28.75
C TYR A 2 -23.54 -6.35 27.97
N LYS A 3 -23.54 -5.00 28.01
CA LYS A 3 -22.54 -4.16 27.39
C LYS A 3 -21.11 -4.46 27.91
N LEU A 4 -20.95 -4.55 29.22
CA LEU A 4 -19.66 -4.89 29.86
C LEU A 4 -19.16 -6.28 29.41
N LYS A 5 -20.07 -7.24 29.31
CA LYS A 5 -19.76 -8.59 28.83
C LYS A 5 -19.31 -8.59 27.38
N SER A 6 -19.98 -7.82 26.51
CA SER A 6 -19.60 -7.68 25.10
C SER A 6 -18.21 -7.08 24.95
N TYR A 7 -17.92 -5.98 25.63
CA TYR A 7 -16.61 -5.32 25.61
C TYR A 7 -15.49 -6.21 26.18
N ARG A 8 -15.79 -6.97 27.27
CA ARG A 8 -14.85 -7.96 27.81
C ARG A 8 -14.43 -9.00 26.77
N TYR A 9 -15.35 -9.38 25.89
CA TYR A 9 -15.07 -10.34 24.81
C TYR A 9 -14.54 -9.68 23.54
N GLY A 10 -14.41 -8.35 23.52
CA GLY A 10 -13.88 -7.62 22.36
C GLY A 10 -14.90 -7.32 21.28
N TYR A 11 -16.18 -7.53 21.51
CA TYR A 11 -17.25 -7.25 20.56
C TYR A 11 -17.99 -5.97 20.91
N LEU A 12 -18.56 -5.31 19.90
CA LEU A 12 -19.56 -4.28 20.13
C LEU A 12 -20.91 -4.93 20.51
N PRO A 13 -21.67 -4.34 21.44
CA PRO A 13 -22.93 -4.94 21.91
C PRO A 13 -23.96 -5.22 20.83
N ASN A 14 -24.07 -4.30 19.83
CA ASN A 14 -24.94 -4.46 18.66
C ASN A 14 -24.53 -5.68 17.82
N GLN A 15 -23.24 -5.87 17.56
CA GLN A 15 -22.74 -7.00 16.78
C GLN A 15 -23.09 -8.34 17.43
N MET A 16 -22.87 -8.46 18.74
CA MET A 16 -23.20 -9.69 19.46
C MET A 16 -24.69 -10.05 19.33
N ARG A 17 -25.59 -9.06 19.27
CA ARG A 17 -27.02 -9.32 19.15
C ARG A 17 -27.47 -9.56 17.72
N ILE A 18 -27.13 -8.68 16.79
CA ILE A 18 -27.50 -8.79 15.38
C ILE A 18 -27.06 -10.11 14.76
N PHE A 19 -25.86 -10.58 15.14
CA PHE A 19 -25.29 -11.82 14.62
C PHE A 19 -25.40 -13.02 15.58
N LYS A 20 -26.23 -12.91 16.63
CA LYS A 20 -26.51 -13.98 17.59
C LYS A 20 -25.24 -14.59 18.21
N ILE A 21 -24.26 -13.73 18.51
CA ILE A 21 -23.00 -14.17 19.13
C ILE A 21 -23.23 -14.45 20.61
N THR A 22 -22.96 -15.68 21.01
CA THR A 22 -23.14 -16.18 22.38
C THR A 22 -21.80 -16.61 22.97
N ASN A 23 -21.80 -16.99 24.27
CA ASN A 23 -20.63 -17.59 24.90
C ASN A 23 -20.16 -18.88 24.21
N LYS A 24 -21.10 -19.66 23.67
CA LYS A 24 -20.80 -20.94 23.03
C LYS A 24 -20.14 -20.76 21.68
N ASN A 25 -20.62 -19.82 20.85
CA ASN A 25 -20.17 -19.66 19.46
C ASN A 25 -19.15 -18.52 19.24
N ARG A 26 -18.92 -17.61 20.21
CA ARG A 26 -18.04 -16.46 20.05
C ARG A 26 -16.60 -16.78 19.62
N LYS A 27 -16.13 -17.98 19.96
CA LYS A 27 -14.78 -18.42 19.56
C LYS A 27 -14.65 -18.69 18.05
N ASN A 28 -15.77 -18.83 17.36
CA ASN A 28 -15.81 -19.07 15.91
C ASN A 28 -15.67 -17.76 15.11
N PHE A 29 -15.78 -16.61 15.77
CA PHE A 29 -15.76 -15.30 15.13
C PHE A 29 -14.55 -14.49 15.57
N LEU A 30 -14.07 -13.60 14.69
CA LEU A 30 -13.08 -12.61 15.04
C LEU A 30 -13.79 -11.44 15.76
N SER A 31 -13.29 -11.05 16.93
CA SER A 31 -13.87 -9.89 17.63
C SER A 31 -13.40 -8.58 17.00
N TYR A 32 -14.15 -7.49 17.21
CA TYR A 32 -13.73 -6.15 16.79
C TYR A 32 -12.35 -5.76 17.34
N LYS A 33 -12.11 -6.05 18.62
CA LYS A 33 -10.82 -5.81 19.26
C LYS A 33 -9.68 -6.58 18.58
N ASP A 34 -9.93 -7.83 18.22
CA ASP A 34 -8.93 -8.68 17.57
C ASP A 34 -8.68 -8.23 16.12
N TYR A 35 -9.72 -7.76 15.44
CA TYR A 35 -9.61 -7.18 14.10
C TYR A 35 -8.68 -5.97 14.06
N LEU A 36 -8.68 -5.11 15.08
CA LEU A 36 -7.77 -3.96 15.15
C LEU A 36 -6.28 -4.35 15.13
N TYR A 37 -5.95 -5.59 15.50
CA TYR A 37 -4.58 -6.09 15.37
C TYR A 37 -4.20 -6.47 13.94
N LEU A 38 -5.16 -6.58 13.03
CA LEU A 38 -4.90 -6.93 11.62
C LEU A 38 -4.37 -5.76 10.79
N ASN A 39 -4.35 -4.53 11.33
CA ASN A 39 -3.73 -3.40 10.68
C ASN A 39 -2.32 -3.75 10.22
N GLY A 40 -2.02 -3.56 8.93
CA GLY A 40 -0.77 -3.98 8.32
C GLY A 40 -0.70 -5.49 8.01
N ALA A 41 -1.83 -6.14 7.72
CA ALA A 41 -1.90 -7.56 7.34
C ALA A 41 -1.07 -7.89 6.09
N ASN A 42 -0.85 -6.93 5.19
CA ASN A 42 -0.02 -7.05 4.00
C ASN A 42 1.49 -6.88 4.27
N GLY A 43 1.91 -6.74 5.53
CA GLY A 43 3.30 -6.58 5.91
C GLY A 43 4.01 -5.42 5.18
N LYS A 44 5.13 -5.70 4.52
CA LYS A 44 5.91 -4.70 3.78
C LYS A 44 5.18 -4.14 2.55
N TYR A 45 4.22 -4.88 1.99
CA TYR A 45 3.43 -4.46 0.83
C TYR A 45 2.23 -3.59 1.19
N SER A 46 1.95 -3.37 2.48
CA SER A 46 0.96 -2.37 2.92
C SER A 46 1.19 -1.00 2.30
N LYS A 47 2.44 -0.67 2.00
CA LYS A 47 2.84 0.59 1.34
C LYS A 47 2.28 0.75 -0.09
N TRP A 48 1.86 -0.32 -0.76
CA TRP A 48 1.28 -0.27 -2.10
C TRP A 48 -0.12 0.33 -2.14
N LEU A 49 -0.81 0.33 -0.99
CA LEU A 49 -2.21 0.74 -0.84
C LEU A 49 -2.37 1.94 0.13
N VAL A 50 -1.37 2.81 0.23
CA VAL A 50 -1.40 3.95 1.16
C VAL A 50 -1.75 5.27 0.48
N ASP A 51 -1.61 5.35 -0.82
CA ASP A 51 -1.90 6.53 -1.61
C ASP A 51 -2.32 6.16 -3.04
N ILE A 52 -3.11 7.04 -3.66
CA ILE A 52 -3.68 6.82 -4.98
C ILE A 52 -2.61 6.74 -6.08
N VAL A 53 -1.50 7.47 -5.96
CA VAL A 53 -0.42 7.47 -6.96
C VAL A 53 0.29 6.14 -6.99
N THR A 54 0.68 5.64 -5.81
CA THR A 54 1.31 4.32 -5.68
C THR A 54 0.36 3.22 -6.13
N THR A 55 -0.90 3.25 -5.70
CA THR A 55 -1.93 2.27 -6.09
C THR A 55 -2.11 2.23 -7.61
N ASN A 56 -2.27 3.38 -8.27
CA ASN A 56 -2.39 3.44 -9.74
C ASN A 56 -1.15 2.92 -10.48
N LYS A 57 0.06 3.12 -9.92
CA LYS A 57 1.29 2.56 -10.50
C LYS A 57 1.36 1.04 -10.36
N ILE A 58 0.96 0.49 -9.22
CA ILE A 58 0.94 -0.95 -8.95
C ILE A 58 -0.09 -1.65 -9.86
N PHE A 59 -1.29 -1.08 -10.01
CA PHE A 59 -2.39 -1.64 -10.78
C PHE A 59 -2.52 -1.04 -12.19
N LYS A 60 -1.46 -0.49 -12.76
CA LYS A 60 -1.50 0.27 -14.02
C LYS A 60 -2.10 -0.48 -15.21
N ASN A 61 -2.02 -1.82 -15.22
CA ASN A 61 -2.63 -2.64 -16.28
C ASN A 61 -4.16 -2.54 -16.30
N PHE A 62 -4.75 -2.01 -15.24
CA PHE A 62 -6.19 -1.80 -15.05
C PHE A 62 -6.54 -0.31 -14.92
N LYS A 63 -5.72 0.57 -15.48
CA LYS A 63 -5.90 2.03 -15.39
C LYS A 63 -7.25 2.54 -15.87
N GLU A 64 -7.89 1.81 -16.78
CA GLU A 64 -9.23 2.15 -17.29
C GLU A 64 -10.33 1.82 -16.26
N ASP A 65 -10.08 0.87 -15.37
CA ASP A 65 -10.99 0.48 -14.29
C ASP A 65 -10.79 1.33 -13.02
N LEU A 66 -9.65 2.02 -12.90
CA LEU A 66 -9.30 2.87 -11.75
C LEU A 66 -9.64 4.34 -12.01
N THR A 67 -9.79 5.12 -10.93
CA THR A 67 -9.86 6.57 -11.01
C THR A 67 -8.66 7.14 -11.75
N LYS A 68 -8.90 7.89 -12.82
CA LYS A 68 -7.87 8.50 -13.65
C LYS A 68 -7.24 9.68 -12.93
N ILE A 69 -5.90 9.68 -12.82
CA ILE A 69 -5.13 10.81 -12.31
C ILE A 69 -4.65 11.65 -13.50
N TYR A 70 -4.93 12.94 -13.46
CA TYR A 70 -4.46 13.90 -14.47
C TYR A 70 -3.16 14.56 -14.07
N TYR A 71 -3.10 15.08 -12.85
CA TYR A 71 -1.93 15.78 -12.31
C TYR A 71 -1.65 15.39 -10.86
N GLN A 72 -0.38 15.41 -10.51
CA GLN A 72 0.09 15.45 -9.12
C GLN A 72 0.70 16.82 -8.84
N MET A 73 0.45 17.35 -7.67
CA MET A 73 0.88 18.67 -7.24
C MET A 73 1.61 18.60 -5.91
N TYR A 74 2.69 19.34 -5.77
CA TYR A 74 3.45 19.46 -4.52
C TYR A 74 4.22 20.77 -4.49
N ILE A 75 4.60 21.21 -3.29
CA ILE A 75 5.42 22.41 -3.11
C ILE A 75 6.90 22.03 -3.09
N ARG A 76 7.69 22.74 -3.89
CA ARG A 76 9.15 22.65 -3.90
C ARG A 76 9.74 24.03 -4.07
N ASP A 77 10.69 24.37 -3.18
CA ASP A 77 11.36 25.67 -3.15
C ASP A 77 10.36 26.85 -3.13
N GLY A 78 9.27 26.71 -2.34
CA GLY A 78 8.20 27.70 -2.21
C GLY A 78 7.31 27.88 -3.44
N LYS A 79 7.40 27.00 -4.45
CA LYS A 79 6.61 27.07 -5.69
C LYS A 79 5.79 25.81 -5.88
N LEU A 80 4.59 25.98 -6.41
CA LEU A 80 3.76 24.85 -6.85
C LEU A 80 4.42 24.17 -8.04
N LYS A 81 4.58 22.86 -7.95
CA LYS A 81 5.07 21.99 -9.03
C LYS A 81 3.96 21.05 -9.46
N LEU A 82 3.73 21.02 -10.75
CA LEU A 82 2.79 20.14 -11.42
C LEU A 82 3.54 18.98 -12.06
N ILE A 83 2.98 17.79 -12.00
CA ILE A 83 3.44 16.61 -12.75
C ILE A 83 2.23 16.04 -13.49
N ALA A 84 2.23 16.14 -14.79
CA ALA A 84 1.21 15.52 -15.64
C ALA A 84 1.40 13.99 -15.69
N PHE A 85 0.31 13.25 -15.58
CA PHE A 85 0.30 11.78 -15.70
C PHE A 85 0.10 11.30 -17.14
N ASP A 86 -0.38 12.17 -18.02
CA ASP A 86 -0.48 11.91 -19.45
C ASP A 86 0.57 12.76 -20.18
N LYS A 87 1.33 12.15 -21.09
CA LYS A 87 2.35 12.85 -21.92
C LYS A 87 1.78 13.94 -22.81
N LYS A 88 0.45 13.93 -23.05
CA LYS A 88 -0.25 14.95 -23.81
C LYS A 88 -0.56 16.21 -23.01
N LEU A 89 -0.38 16.18 -21.69
CA LEU A 89 -0.61 17.29 -20.80
C LEU A 89 0.72 18.00 -20.50
N SER A 90 0.66 19.34 -20.37
CA SER A 90 1.81 20.16 -19.96
C SER A 90 1.86 20.34 -18.46
N ASP A 91 3.06 20.42 -17.89
CA ASP A 91 3.31 20.76 -16.48
C ASP A 91 3.20 22.28 -16.18
N GLU A 92 2.80 23.09 -17.16
CA GLU A 92 2.64 24.54 -17.03
C GLU A 92 1.32 24.90 -16.36
N GLU A 93 1.33 25.95 -15.55
CA GLU A 93 0.17 26.37 -14.75
C GLU A 93 -1.03 26.79 -15.61
N ASP A 94 -0.79 27.57 -16.68
CA ASP A 94 -1.87 28.00 -17.58
C ASP A 94 -2.51 26.81 -18.31
N ALA A 95 -1.70 25.85 -18.75
CA ALA A 95 -2.19 24.62 -19.37
C ALA A 95 -3.04 23.80 -18.38
N PHE A 96 -2.65 23.75 -17.11
CA PHE A 96 -3.39 23.10 -16.04
C PHE A 96 -4.79 23.70 -15.85
N PHE A 97 -4.91 25.03 -15.73
CA PHE A 97 -6.22 25.67 -15.58
C PHE A 97 -7.08 25.56 -16.85
N ASN A 98 -6.47 25.65 -18.03
CA ASN A 98 -7.17 25.43 -19.30
C ASN A 98 -7.66 23.96 -19.41
N PHE A 99 -6.91 23.00 -18.88
CA PHE A 99 -7.33 21.61 -18.79
C PHE A 99 -8.57 21.47 -17.91
N ILE A 100 -8.62 22.11 -16.73
CA ILE A 100 -9.79 22.08 -15.84
C ILE A 100 -11.02 22.67 -16.56
N LYS A 101 -10.87 23.82 -17.23
CA LYS A 101 -11.96 24.43 -18.04
C LYS A 101 -12.50 23.44 -19.09
N LYS A 102 -11.61 22.69 -19.75
CA LYS A 102 -11.99 21.69 -20.76
C LYS A 102 -12.71 20.48 -20.16
N GLN A 103 -12.27 19.99 -19.00
CA GLN A 103 -12.89 18.86 -18.32
C GLN A 103 -14.25 19.22 -17.70
N LYS A 104 -14.49 20.49 -17.40
CA LYS A 104 -15.68 21.04 -16.75
C LYS A 104 -15.88 20.62 -15.28
N SER A 105 -15.51 19.41 -14.92
CA SER A 105 -15.64 18.88 -13.56
C SER A 105 -14.48 17.92 -13.25
N VAL A 106 -13.79 18.16 -12.15
CA VAL A 106 -12.64 17.37 -11.68
C VAL A 106 -12.62 17.33 -10.16
N LEU A 107 -11.96 16.32 -9.57
CA LEU A 107 -11.73 16.23 -8.14
C LEU A 107 -10.28 16.58 -7.80
N LEU A 108 -10.10 17.53 -6.90
CA LEU A 108 -8.84 17.79 -6.21
C LEU A 108 -8.84 16.98 -4.92
N MET A 109 -7.88 16.12 -4.71
CA MET A 109 -7.85 15.27 -3.53
C MET A 109 -6.46 15.08 -2.96
N TYR A 110 -6.41 14.75 -1.66
CA TYR A 110 -5.18 14.32 -1.01
C TYR A 110 -4.80 12.93 -1.52
N THR A 111 -3.51 12.71 -1.75
CA THR A 111 -3.03 11.40 -2.23
C THR A 111 -3.44 10.23 -1.33
N ASN A 112 -3.71 10.49 -0.06
CA ASN A 112 -4.14 9.50 0.93
C ASN A 112 -5.67 9.38 1.11
N TYR A 113 -6.46 9.93 0.19
CA TYR A 113 -7.94 9.90 0.15
C TYR A 113 -8.68 10.61 1.32
N LYS A 114 -7.99 11.34 2.19
CA LYS A 114 -8.62 11.92 3.39
C LYS A 114 -9.55 13.09 3.11
N MET A 115 -9.20 13.89 2.12
CA MET A 115 -9.97 15.08 1.73
C MET A 115 -10.08 15.12 0.22
N GLN A 116 -11.22 15.61 -0.24
CA GLN A 116 -11.49 15.83 -1.65
C GLN A 116 -12.35 17.07 -1.82
N TYR A 117 -12.11 17.77 -2.91
CA TYR A 117 -12.79 19.01 -3.27
C TYR A 117 -13.24 18.91 -4.72
N LEU A 118 -14.50 19.22 -4.99
CA LEU A 118 -15.03 19.28 -6.34
C LEU A 118 -14.67 20.64 -6.95
N ILE A 119 -14.00 20.62 -8.09
CA ILE A 119 -13.73 21.81 -8.89
C ILE A 119 -14.55 21.73 -10.17
N GLU A 120 -15.44 22.68 -10.39
CA GLU A 120 -16.23 22.78 -11.60
C GLU A 120 -15.93 24.09 -12.34
N TYR A 121 -16.10 24.03 -13.67
CA TYR A 121 -16.09 25.20 -14.52
C TYR A 121 -17.39 25.27 -15.32
N LYS A 122 -18.27 26.17 -14.92
CA LYS A 122 -19.60 26.37 -15.52
C LYS A 122 -19.88 27.87 -15.64
N ASN A 123 -20.59 28.27 -16.70
CA ASN A 123 -20.94 29.67 -16.95
C ASN A 123 -19.75 30.65 -16.94
N LYS A 124 -18.57 30.18 -17.45
CA LYS A 124 -17.28 30.92 -17.46
C LYS A 124 -16.65 31.19 -16.09
N ASN A 125 -17.21 30.65 -15.00
CA ASN A 125 -16.71 30.80 -13.62
C ASN A 125 -16.26 29.46 -13.06
N PHE A 126 -15.29 29.51 -12.15
CA PHE A 126 -14.89 28.35 -11.33
C PHE A 126 -15.77 28.23 -10.09
N TYR A 127 -16.01 27.01 -9.67
CA TYR A 127 -16.68 26.66 -8.43
C TYR A 127 -15.84 25.66 -7.65
N LEU A 128 -15.77 25.84 -6.34
CA LEU A 128 -15.13 24.92 -5.40
C LEU A 128 -16.19 24.45 -4.40
N ASN A 129 -16.57 23.15 -4.45
CA ASN A 129 -17.65 22.58 -3.64
C ASN A 129 -18.93 23.44 -3.73
N ASP A 130 -19.38 23.73 -4.94
CA ASP A 130 -20.56 24.54 -5.29
C ASP A 130 -20.46 26.05 -4.99
N GLU A 131 -19.39 26.53 -4.36
CA GLU A 131 -19.17 27.95 -4.13
C GLU A 131 -18.38 28.58 -5.26
N GLU A 132 -18.84 29.70 -5.81
CA GLU A 132 -18.12 30.43 -6.86
C GLU A 132 -16.80 30.99 -6.34
N ILE A 133 -15.74 30.79 -7.10
CA ILE A 133 -14.37 31.21 -6.73
C ILE A 133 -13.62 31.81 -7.91
N THR A 134 -12.84 32.86 -7.66
CA THR A 134 -11.96 33.42 -8.68
C THR A 134 -10.78 32.48 -8.96
N ILE A 135 -10.17 32.61 -10.16
CA ILE A 135 -9.01 31.79 -10.51
C ILE A 135 -7.83 32.06 -9.57
N GLU A 136 -7.63 33.30 -9.12
CA GLU A 136 -6.57 33.69 -8.17
C GLU A 136 -6.79 33.05 -6.80
N SER A 137 -8.03 33.04 -6.32
CA SER A 137 -8.38 32.40 -5.05
C SER A 137 -8.25 30.87 -5.15
N LEU A 138 -8.59 30.27 -6.29
CA LEU A 138 -8.42 28.85 -6.52
C LEU A 138 -6.92 28.47 -6.58
N LYS A 139 -6.08 29.28 -7.22
CA LYS A 139 -4.61 29.11 -7.21
C LYS A 139 -4.05 29.15 -5.79
N LYS A 140 -4.45 30.14 -5.02
CA LYS A 140 -4.04 30.28 -3.62
C LYS A 140 -4.48 29.08 -2.79
N PHE A 141 -5.72 28.65 -2.94
CA PHE A 141 -6.25 27.46 -2.25
C PHE A 141 -5.44 26.21 -2.57
N ILE A 142 -5.18 25.91 -3.86
CA ILE A 142 -4.38 24.74 -4.27
C ILE A 142 -2.96 24.83 -3.69
N PHE A 143 -2.36 26.00 -3.67
CA PHE A 143 -1.02 26.20 -3.09
C PHE A 143 -1.01 25.91 -1.58
N GLU A 144 -1.98 26.45 -0.82
CA GLU A 144 -2.09 26.26 0.62
C GLU A 144 -2.31 24.78 0.97
N GLU A 145 -3.21 24.09 0.24
CA GLU A 145 -3.48 22.68 0.42
C GLU A 145 -2.25 21.81 0.08
N ALA A 146 -1.55 22.10 -1.03
CA ALA A 146 -0.34 21.38 -1.41
C ALA A 146 0.80 21.59 -0.39
N ASN A 147 0.89 22.78 0.22
CA ASN A 147 1.89 23.08 1.26
C ASN A 147 1.59 22.34 2.57
N THR A 148 0.32 22.20 2.92
CA THR A 148 -0.12 21.54 4.15
C THR A 148 0.04 20.02 4.06
N THR A 149 -0.28 19.41 2.92
CA THR A 149 -0.39 17.96 2.78
C THR A 149 0.81 17.30 2.12
N ARG A 150 1.69 18.10 1.54
CA ARG A 150 2.87 17.67 0.75
C ARG A 150 2.57 17.07 -0.61
N SER A 151 1.35 16.59 -0.91
CA SER A 151 1.00 16.08 -2.24
C SER A 151 -0.50 16.02 -2.44
N LEU A 152 -0.95 16.65 -3.53
CA LEU A 152 -2.31 16.61 -4.03
C LEU A 152 -2.34 15.92 -5.39
N VAL A 153 -3.51 15.45 -5.79
CA VAL A 153 -3.78 14.97 -7.14
C VAL A 153 -5.05 15.60 -7.69
N LEU A 154 -5.06 15.86 -8.98
CA LEU A 154 -6.25 16.18 -9.75
C LEU A 154 -6.69 14.92 -10.47
N THR A 155 -7.92 14.50 -10.25
CA THR A 155 -8.49 13.28 -10.81
C THR A 155 -9.76 13.54 -11.60
N GLU A 156 -10.21 12.54 -12.34
CA GLU A 156 -11.56 12.58 -12.90
C GLU A 156 -12.60 12.65 -11.78
N ASN A 157 -13.69 13.37 -12.04
CA ASN A 157 -14.90 13.30 -11.23
C ASN A 157 -15.77 12.16 -11.75
N ILE A 158 -15.91 11.10 -10.95
CA ILE A 158 -16.74 9.94 -11.29
C ILE A 158 -18.16 10.24 -10.84
N VAL A 159 -19.07 10.37 -11.80
CA VAL A 159 -20.50 10.62 -11.53
C VAL A 159 -21.21 9.27 -11.37
N PRO A 160 -21.83 9.02 -10.19
CA PRO A 160 -22.62 7.82 -9.97
C PRO A 160 -23.82 7.74 -10.88
N SER A 161 -24.21 6.51 -11.26
CA SER A 161 -25.48 6.28 -11.96
C SER A 161 -26.67 6.73 -11.11
N SER A 162 -27.68 7.23 -11.79
CA SER A 162 -28.95 7.65 -11.15
C SER A 162 -29.61 6.53 -10.33
N LYS A 163 -29.36 5.28 -10.69
CA LYS A 163 -29.83 4.07 -9.99
C LYS A 163 -28.96 3.68 -8.79
N PHE A 164 -27.76 4.23 -8.67
CA PHE A 164 -26.81 3.86 -7.63
C PHE A 164 -26.94 4.74 -6.40
N LYS A 165 -28.14 4.67 -5.76
CA LYS A 165 -28.52 5.47 -4.60
C LYS A 165 -29.12 4.61 -3.51
N ILE A 166 -28.86 4.95 -2.24
CA ILE A 166 -29.60 4.45 -1.08
C ILE A 166 -30.48 5.57 -0.59
N ASN A 167 -31.80 5.31 -0.54
CA ASN A 167 -32.79 6.29 -0.03
C ASN A 167 -32.71 7.67 -0.71
N GLY A 168 -32.34 7.69 -1.99
CA GLY A 168 -32.16 8.93 -2.77
C GLY A 168 -30.77 9.55 -2.70
N ASN A 169 -29.91 9.13 -1.78
CA ASN A 169 -28.55 9.62 -1.62
C ASN A 169 -27.54 8.76 -2.40
N GLU A 170 -26.47 9.38 -2.88
CA GLU A 170 -25.38 8.66 -3.54
C GLU A 170 -24.82 7.56 -2.64
N ALA A 171 -24.40 6.49 -3.28
CA ALA A 171 -23.87 5.31 -2.61
C ALA A 171 -22.52 4.89 -3.16
N SER A 172 -21.83 4.08 -2.38
CA SER A 172 -20.62 3.38 -2.80
C SER A 172 -20.71 1.89 -2.48
N LEU A 173 -20.24 1.07 -3.39
CA LEU A 173 -20.08 -0.37 -3.18
C LEU A 173 -18.70 -0.62 -2.54
N TYR A 174 -18.70 -1.37 -1.46
CA TYR A 174 -17.52 -1.76 -0.72
C TYR A 174 -17.31 -3.26 -0.82
N LEU A 175 -16.09 -3.65 -1.18
CA LEU A 175 -15.65 -5.03 -1.19
C LEU A 175 -14.49 -5.20 -0.22
N ASN A 176 -14.48 -6.31 0.51
CA ASN A 176 -13.29 -6.81 1.18
C ASN A 176 -12.76 -7.99 0.37
N VAL A 177 -11.58 -7.83 -0.20
CA VAL A 177 -10.91 -8.87 -0.99
C VAL A 177 -9.81 -9.50 -0.15
N TYR A 178 -9.69 -10.82 -0.20
CA TYR A 178 -8.61 -11.55 0.46
C TYR A 178 -7.97 -12.57 -0.47
N ASN A 179 -6.69 -12.83 -0.24
CA ASN A 179 -5.92 -13.80 -1.01
C ASN A 179 -5.14 -14.71 -0.06
N LYS A 180 -5.67 -15.89 0.17
CA LYS A 180 -5.19 -16.80 1.20
C LYS A 180 -3.79 -17.34 0.91
N ASN A 181 -3.55 -17.74 -0.32
CA ASN A 181 -2.33 -18.41 -0.76
C ASN A 181 -1.50 -17.60 -1.77
N GLY A 182 -1.96 -16.41 -2.15
CA GLY A 182 -1.32 -15.59 -3.19
C GLY A 182 -1.74 -15.95 -4.62
N LEU A 183 -2.57 -16.97 -4.81
CA LEU A 183 -2.98 -17.47 -6.14
C LEU A 183 -4.47 -17.28 -6.40
N ASP A 184 -5.29 -17.42 -5.36
CA ASP A 184 -6.74 -17.44 -5.45
C ASP A 184 -7.37 -16.31 -4.62
N PRO A 185 -7.40 -15.08 -5.15
CA PRO A 185 -8.12 -13.99 -4.51
C PRO A 185 -9.63 -14.26 -4.55
N ALA A 186 -10.31 -13.84 -3.49
CA ALA A 186 -11.75 -13.98 -3.36
C ALA A 186 -12.36 -12.77 -2.66
N ILE A 187 -13.63 -12.51 -2.92
CA ILE A 187 -14.40 -11.52 -2.19
C ILE A 187 -14.83 -12.12 -0.85
N GLY A 188 -14.48 -11.46 0.23
CA GLY A 188 -14.84 -11.85 1.59
C GLY A 188 -16.12 -11.19 2.09
N GLU A 189 -16.42 -9.99 1.60
CA GLU A 189 -17.60 -9.22 1.92
C GLU A 189 -17.96 -8.28 0.79
N ILE A 190 -19.24 -8.07 0.59
CA ILE A 190 -19.78 -7.08 -0.34
C ILE A 190 -20.98 -6.37 0.31
N TYR A 191 -20.93 -5.06 0.33
CA TYR A 191 -22.03 -4.23 0.82
C TYR A 191 -22.02 -2.86 0.17
N VAL A 192 -23.20 -2.24 0.10
CA VAL A 192 -23.36 -0.85 -0.30
C VAL A 192 -23.61 0.00 0.93
N LYS A 193 -23.00 1.15 0.95
CA LYS A 193 -23.13 2.16 1.99
C LYS A 193 -23.45 3.51 1.35
N GLU A 194 -24.31 4.28 1.97
CA GLU A 194 -24.59 5.65 1.60
C GLU A 194 -23.34 6.53 1.78
N ASN A 195 -23.06 7.37 0.80
CA ASN A 195 -22.02 8.38 0.90
C ASN A 195 -22.51 9.48 1.82
N SER A 196 -21.96 9.60 3.02
CA SER A 196 -22.20 10.76 3.88
C SER A 196 -21.48 11.97 3.30
N GLY A 197 -22.10 12.62 2.31
CA GLY A 197 -21.80 14.00 1.97
C GLY A 197 -22.27 14.87 3.15
N TYR A 198 -21.63 15.98 3.38
CA TYR A 198 -22.04 17.00 4.33
C TYR A 198 -23.47 17.46 4.04
N THR A 199 -24.45 16.78 4.60
CA THR A 199 -25.80 17.30 4.70
C THR A 199 -26.26 17.10 6.13
N THR A 200 -26.21 18.21 6.82
CA THR A 200 -27.05 18.52 7.95
C THR A 200 -28.48 18.12 7.63
N ASP A 201 -29.10 17.41 8.62
CA ASP A 201 -30.49 17.29 8.87
C ASP A 201 -31.41 16.62 7.82
N GLN A 202 -32.15 15.66 8.35
CA GLN A 202 -33.33 15.00 7.80
C GLN A 202 -33.07 13.81 6.84
N CYS A 203 -32.62 12.69 7.39
CA CYS A 203 -33.14 11.41 6.91
C CYS A 203 -34.32 10.97 7.76
N ASP A 204 -35.43 11.64 7.61
CA ASP A 204 -36.74 11.10 7.94
C ASP A 204 -37.14 10.06 6.88
N ILE A 205 -36.50 8.90 6.96
CA ILE A 205 -36.96 7.76 6.19
C ILE A 205 -38.10 7.13 6.99
N ALA A 206 -39.27 7.67 6.80
CA ALA A 206 -40.51 7.00 7.13
C ALA A 206 -40.81 5.90 6.10
N GLU A 207 -39.93 4.88 6.01
CA GLU A 207 -40.41 3.60 5.54
C GLU A 207 -41.25 3.02 6.67
N GLU A 208 -42.51 2.73 6.43
CA GLU A 208 -43.29 1.83 7.25
C GLU A 208 -42.63 0.45 7.16
N ILE A 209 -41.73 0.19 8.11
CA ILE A 209 -41.10 -1.11 8.24
C ILE A 209 -42.16 -2.01 8.86
N SER A 210 -42.76 -2.90 8.06
CA SER A 210 -43.68 -3.90 8.60
C SER A 210 -42.88 -4.86 9.49
N ASP A 211 -43.45 -5.23 10.64
CA ASP A 211 -42.79 -6.15 11.59
C ASP A 211 -42.47 -7.51 10.97
N GLU A 212 -43.15 -7.93 9.91
CA GLU A 212 -42.91 -9.17 9.17
C GLU A 212 -41.57 -9.18 8.43
N ASN A 213 -41.03 -8.00 8.10
CA ASN A 213 -39.75 -7.86 7.41
C ASN A 213 -38.55 -7.74 8.36
N ILE A 214 -38.80 -7.60 9.66
CA ILE A 214 -37.76 -7.48 10.67
C ILE A 214 -37.17 -8.85 11.01
N ILE A 215 -35.90 -9.09 10.66
CA ILE A 215 -35.18 -10.26 11.15
C ILE A 215 -34.75 -10.05 12.61
N GLU A 216 -34.21 -8.86 12.91
CA GLU A 216 -33.66 -8.50 14.21
C GLU A 216 -33.77 -6.99 14.44
N SER A 217 -34.27 -6.57 15.61
CA SER A 217 -34.28 -5.16 16.00
C SER A 217 -33.56 -4.95 17.33
N TYR A 218 -32.80 -3.86 17.40
CA TYR A 218 -31.98 -3.60 18.56
C TYR A 218 -31.98 -2.14 19.00
N LYS A 219 -32.38 -1.85 20.25
CA LYS A 219 -32.46 -0.49 20.80
C LYS A 219 -31.18 -0.11 21.55
N PHE A 220 -30.56 1.04 21.16
CA PHE A 220 -29.47 1.67 21.90
C PHE A 220 -30.03 2.62 22.95
N LYS A 221 -29.58 2.53 24.20
CA LYS A 221 -29.73 3.68 25.12
C LYS A 221 -28.57 4.63 24.81
N SER A 222 -28.87 5.77 24.20
CA SER A 222 -27.87 6.83 24.05
C SER A 222 -27.57 7.40 25.43
N TYR A 223 -26.33 7.23 25.89
CA TYR A 223 -25.80 8.00 27.01
C TYR A 223 -25.03 9.18 26.43
N ASN A 224 -25.47 10.41 26.81
CA ASN A 224 -24.89 11.72 26.54
C ASN A 224 -25.03 12.27 25.11
N LYS A 225 -25.99 13.19 24.97
CA LYS A 225 -25.96 14.31 24.03
C LYS A 225 -24.82 15.28 24.46
N LYS A 226 -23.57 14.96 24.21
CA LYS A 226 -22.48 15.94 24.14
C LYS A 226 -21.57 15.56 22.99
N LYS A 227 -21.61 16.44 21.99
CA LYS A 227 -20.62 16.72 20.96
C LYS A 227 -19.39 15.79 20.98
N ASP A 228 -19.47 14.70 20.22
CA ASP A 228 -18.31 14.15 19.53
C ASP A 228 -18.75 13.83 18.11
N SER A 229 -18.45 14.76 17.23
CA SER A 229 -18.79 14.79 15.81
C SER A 229 -17.97 13.82 14.97
N GLN A 230 -17.46 12.72 15.55
CA GLN A 230 -16.67 11.70 14.84
C GLN A 230 -17.09 10.26 15.15
N GLU A 231 -18.12 10.01 15.96
CA GLU A 231 -18.57 8.64 16.23
C GLU A 231 -19.83 8.28 15.46
N SER A 232 -19.62 7.26 14.63
CA SER A 232 -20.63 6.39 14.04
C SER A 232 -21.63 7.04 13.09
N ASN A 233 -21.18 7.35 11.91
CA ASN A 233 -22.00 7.13 10.73
C ASN A 233 -22.16 5.61 10.52
N ASP A 234 -22.89 4.92 11.39
CA ASP A 234 -23.49 3.63 11.08
C ASP A 234 -24.64 3.87 10.10
N ASN A 235 -24.23 4.27 8.89
CA ASN A 235 -25.13 4.50 7.78
C ASN A 235 -25.79 3.17 7.40
N SER A 236 -26.95 3.25 6.79
CA SER A 236 -27.65 2.10 6.22
C SER A 236 -26.72 1.31 5.30
N ARG A 237 -26.69 -0.02 5.46
CA ARG A 237 -25.82 -0.92 4.67
C ARG A 237 -26.63 -2.05 4.09
N ILE A 238 -26.58 -2.22 2.77
CA ILE A 238 -27.17 -3.33 2.04
C ILE A 238 -26.11 -4.37 1.79
N TYR A 239 -26.31 -5.59 2.29
CA TYR A 239 -25.35 -6.71 2.16
C TYR A 239 -25.78 -7.68 1.08
N PHE A 240 -24.80 -8.17 0.34
CA PHE A 240 -24.97 -9.14 -0.72
C PHE A 240 -24.18 -10.42 -0.39
N ASP A 241 -24.57 -11.51 -1.04
CA ASP A 241 -23.83 -12.76 -0.97
C ASP A 241 -22.55 -12.65 -1.80
N GLU A 242 -21.43 -12.93 -1.20
CA GLU A 242 -20.10 -12.76 -1.79
C GLU A 242 -19.77 -13.74 -2.91
N LYS A 243 -20.58 -14.80 -3.08
CA LYS A 243 -20.42 -15.81 -4.14
C LYS A 243 -21.38 -15.62 -5.29
N THR A 244 -22.61 -15.23 -4.98
CA THR A 244 -23.72 -15.15 -5.96
C THR A 244 -24.13 -13.74 -6.32
N GLY A 245 -23.69 -12.73 -5.55
CA GLY A 245 -24.09 -11.34 -5.71
C GLY A 245 -25.55 -11.04 -5.30
N LYS A 246 -26.27 -12.04 -4.81
CA LYS A 246 -27.68 -11.89 -4.42
C LYS A 246 -27.84 -11.09 -3.13
N PHE A 247 -28.90 -10.30 -3.06
CA PHE A 247 -29.25 -9.58 -1.85
C PHE A 247 -29.35 -10.52 -0.64
N ARG A 248 -28.74 -10.12 0.48
CA ARG A 248 -28.69 -10.93 1.71
C ARG A 248 -29.55 -10.35 2.83
N PHE A 249 -29.31 -9.10 3.17
CA PHE A 249 -30.08 -8.35 4.16
C PHE A 249 -29.71 -6.87 4.15
N PHE A 250 -30.58 -6.05 4.73
CA PHE A 250 -30.40 -4.63 4.91
C PHE A 250 -30.26 -4.28 6.40
N LEU A 251 -29.19 -3.60 6.78
CA LEU A 251 -29.01 -3.02 8.10
C LEU A 251 -29.36 -1.54 8.05
N VAL A 252 -30.36 -1.12 8.83
CA VAL A 252 -30.82 0.27 8.93
C VAL A 252 -30.60 0.76 10.34
N LYS A 253 -30.08 1.97 10.48
CA LYS A 253 -30.09 2.70 11.75
C LYS A 253 -31.30 3.64 11.78
N ARG A 254 -32.16 3.45 12.73
CA ARG A 254 -33.34 4.29 12.94
C ARG A 254 -33.32 4.82 14.37
N GLY A 255 -32.93 6.09 14.53
CA GLY A 255 -32.74 6.70 15.82
C GLY A 255 -31.75 5.93 16.71
N ASP A 256 -32.27 5.38 17.83
CA ASP A 256 -31.49 4.58 18.77
C ASP A 256 -31.50 3.05 18.48
N ARG A 257 -31.98 2.64 17.31
CA ARG A 257 -32.09 1.22 16.93
C ARG A 257 -31.31 0.90 15.68
N VAL A 258 -30.74 -0.30 15.64
CA VAL A 258 -30.25 -0.95 14.42
C VAL A 258 -31.22 -2.10 14.11
N ILE A 259 -31.72 -2.13 12.90
CA ILE A 259 -32.72 -3.08 12.44
C ILE A 259 -32.13 -3.86 11.25
N LYS A 260 -32.28 -5.17 11.27
CA LYS A 260 -31.94 -6.07 10.18
C LYS A 260 -33.17 -6.50 9.44
N LEU A 261 -33.26 -6.18 8.16
CA LEU A 261 -34.41 -6.43 7.31
C LEU A 261 -34.15 -7.51 6.27
N LYS A 262 -35.17 -8.29 5.93
CA LYS A 262 -35.14 -9.29 4.84
C LYS A 262 -35.34 -8.67 3.47
N GLN A 263 -35.98 -7.52 3.38
CA GLN A 263 -36.37 -6.87 2.14
C GLN A 263 -36.19 -5.35 2.26
N THR A 264 -36.05 -4.70 1.12
CA THR A 264 -36.09 -3.24 1.01
C THR A 264 -36.79 -2.90 -0.29
N TYR A 265 -37.84 -2.10 -0.22
CA TYR A 265 -38.68 -1.72 -1.37
C TYR A 265 -38.14 -0.49 -2.10
N LYS A 266 -37.46 0.42 -1.40
CA LYS A 266 -36.96 1.68 -1.98
C LYS A 266 -35.63 1.56 -2.70
N ASN A 267 -34.94 0.41 -2.60
CA ASN A 267 -33.60 0.21 -3.16
C ASN A 267 -33.56 -0.92 -4.18
N GLU A 268 -34.70 -1.26 -4.80
CA GLU A 268 -34.79 -2.37 -5.76
C GLU A 268 -33.92 -2.16 -6.99
N ASP A 269 -33.86 -0.95 -7.54
CA ASP A 269 -33.06 -0.65 -8.72
C ASP A 269 -31.57 -0.79 -8.43
N LEU A 270 -31.12 -0.36 -7.24
CA LEU A 270 -29.74 -0.54 -6.81
C LEU A 270 -29.42 -2.03 -6.62
N ILE A 271 -30.32 -2.80 -6.01
CA ILE A 271 -30.12 -4.24 -5.82
C ILE A 271 -30.01 -4.94 -7.17
N LYS A 272 -30.95 -4.68 -8.09
CA LYS A 272 -30.93 -5.23 -9.45
C LYS A 272 -29.67 -4.82 -10.21
N LEU A 273 -29.22 -3.57 -10.07
CA LEU A 273 -27.99 -3.09 -10.69
C LEU A 273 -26.79 -3.91 -10.25
N ILE A 274 -26.64 -4.18 -8.96
CA ILE A 274 -25.52 -4.97 -8.43
C ILE A 274 -25.64 -6.43 -8.82
N GLU A 275 -26.82 -7.05 -8.63
CA GLU A 275 -27.04 -8.45 -8.98
C GLU A 275 -26.74 -8.75 -10.45
N ASN A 276 -27.16 -7.86 -11.35
CA ASN A 276 -26.97 -8.02 -12.79
C ASN A 276 -25.50 -7.84 -13.23
N ASN A 277 -24.71 -7.06 -12.50
CA ASN A 277 -23.31 -6.77 -12.85
C ASN A 277 -22.31 -7.55 -11.98
N PHE A 278 -22.78 -8.38 -11.04
CA PHE A 278 -21.92 -9.03 -10.07
C PHE A 278 -20.90 -9.99 -10.71
N GLU A 279 -21.30 -10.76 -11.70
CA GLU A 279 -20.41 -11.73 -12.33
C GLU A 279 -19.22 -11.04 -13.02
N GLU A 280 -19.48 -9.97 -13.77
CA GLU A 280 -18.44 -9.17 -14.41
C GLU A 280 -17.54 -8.50 -13.36
N LEU A 281 -18.14 -7.89 -12.34
CA LEU A 281 -17.43 -7.27 -11.24
C LEU A 281 -16.51 -8.26 -10.51
N ASN A 282 -17.03 -9.43 -10.15
CA ASN A 282 -16.28 -10.47 -9.45
C ASN A 282 -15.09 -10.95 -10.29
N LYS A 283 -15.33 -11.24 -11.59
CA LYS A 283 -14.29 -11.63 -12.53
C LYS A 283 -13.18 -10.58 -12.61
N LYS A 284 -13.55 -9.30 -12.76
CA LYS A 284 -12.61 -8.18 -12.85
C LYS A 284 -11.79 -8.02 -11.57
N ILE A 285 -12.42 -8.05 -10.39
CA ILE A 285 -11.74 -7.93 -9.11
C ILE A 285 -10.75 -9.09 -8.89
N ILE A 286 -11.15 -10.31 -9.20
CA ILE A 286 -10.26 -11.47 -9.10
C ILE A 286 -9.08 -11.33 -10.08
N GLU A 287 -9.30 -10.90 -11.31
CA GLU A 287 -8.25 -10.65 -12.30
C GLU A 287 -7.22 -9.62 -11.80
N ILE A 288 -7.71 -8.48 -11.28
CA ILE A 288 -6.87 -7.41 -10.72
C ILE A 288 -5.98 -7.96 -9.59
N PHE A 289 -6.56 -8.65 -8.62
CA PHE A 289 -5.82 -9.12 -7.45
C PHE A 289 -4.93 -10.35 -7.73
N LYS A 290 -5.16 -11.09 -8.80
CA LYS A 290 -4.22 -12.12 -9.29
C LYS A 290 -2.89 -11.53 -9.76
N THR A 291 -2.88 -10.28 -10.25
CA THR A 291 -1.64 -9.63 -10.69
C THR A 291 -0.76 -9.14 -9.55
N VAL A 292 -1.30 -9.05 -8.34
CA VAL A 292 -0.62 -8.55 -7.13
C VAL A 292 -0.72 -9.55 -5.97
N PRO A 293 -0.15 -10.74 -6.13
CA PRO A 293 -0.27 -11.83 -5.15
C PRO A 293 0.33 -11.51 -3.77
N GLN A 294 1.09 -10.42 -3.67
CA GLN A 294 1.67 -9.91 -2.43
C GLN A 294 0.61 -9.26 -1.52
N ILE A 295 -0.51 -8.81 -2.10
CA ILE A 295 -1.62 -8.23 -1.34
C ILE A 295 -2.52 -9.36 -0.86
N GLU A 296 -2.60 -9.52 0.46
CA GLU A 296 -3.38 -10.59 1.08
C GLU A 296 -4.76 -10.13 1.54
N ILE A 297 -4.93 -8.83 1.76
CA ILE A 297 -6.21 -8.23 2.15
C ILE A 297 -6.29 -6.79 1.65
N ALA A 298 -7.41 -6.42 1.07
CA ALA A 298 -7.68 -5.05 0.64
C ALA A 298 -9.16 -4.72 0.78
N GLY A 299 -9.45 -3.47 1.09
CA GLY A 299 -10.76 -2.89 0.88
C GLY A 299 -10.79 -2.23 -0.50
N VAL A 300 -11.85 -2.43 -1.24
CA VAL A 300 -12.07 -1.83 -2.57
C VAL A 300 -13.38 -1.05 -2.53
N THR A 301 -13.33 0.20 -2.97
CA THR A 301 -14.51 1.05 -3.12
C THR A 301 -14.81 1.22 -4.60
N ILE A 302 -16.07 1.02 -4.98
CA ILE A 302 -16.51 1.02 -6.36
C ILE A 302 -17.70 1.97 -6.50
N CYS A 303 -17.72 2.70 -7.60
CA CYS A 303 -18.82 3.51 -8.04
C CYS A 303 -19.38 2.95 -9.34
N PHE A 304 -20.68 2.65 -9.38
CA PHE A 304 -21.37 2.35 -10.62
C PHE A 304 -21.72 3.65 -11.33
N THR A 305 -21.39 3.71 -12.63
CA THR A 305 -21.70 4.80 -13.54
C THR A 305 -22.73 4.35 -14.57
N GLU A 306 -23.19 5.23 -15.45
CA GLU A 306 -24.08 4.84 -16.55
C GLU A 306 -23.41 3.88 -17.56
N ASN A 307 -22.07 3.85 -17.62
CA ASN A 307 -21.30 3.05 -18.58
C ASN A 307 -20.53 1.88 -17.94
N GLY A 308 -20.97 1.39 -16.77
CA GLY A 308 -20.28 0.32 -16.04
C GLY A 308 -19.85 0.74 -14.64
N PHE A 309 -18.68 0.32 -14.19
CA PHE A 309 -18.21 0.67 -12.85
C PHE A 309 -16.74 1.15 -12.87
N LYS A 310 -16.38 1.93 -11.84
CA LYS A 310 -15.03 2.41 -11.58
C LYS A 310 -14.60 2.08 -10.15
N ILE A 311 -13.35 1.67 -10.00
CA ILE A 311 -12.71 1.51 -8.70
C ILE A 311 -12.20 2.87 -8.25
N THR A 312 -12.84 3.43 -7.24
CA THR A 312 -12.51 4.76 -6.71
C THR A 312 -11.41 4.72 -5.66
N ASN A 313 -11.29 3.60 -4.95
CA ASN A 313 -10.25 3.43 -3.93
C ASN A 313 -9.90 1.96 -3.73
N ILE A 314 -8.60 1.68 -3.51
CA ILE A 314 -8.11 0.40 -2.99
C ILE A 314 -7.25 0.72 -1.77
N HIS A 315 -7.64 0.21 -0.60
CA HIS A 315 -6.97 0.56 0.65
C HIS A 315 -6.58 -0.66 1.49
N ASN A 316 -5.59 -0.46 2.32
CA ASN A 316 -4.90 -1.51 3.07
C ASN A 316 -5.67 -2.01 4.30
N ASN A 317 -6.60 -1.21 4.81
CA ASN A 317 -7.37 -1.52 6.00
C ASN A 317 -8.85 -1.50 5.64
N PRO A 318 -9.43 -2.63 5.22
CA PRO A 318 -10.88 -2.71 5.04
C PRO A 318 -11.59 -2.34 6.35
N GLU A 319 -12.77 -1.75 6.26
CA GLU A 319 -13.58 -1.49 7.45
C GLU A 319 -13.84 -2.82 8.19
N TYR A 320 -14.08 -2.74 9.51
CA TYR A 320 -14.45 -3.94 10.27
C TYR A 320 -15.66 -4.61 9.66
N CYS A 321 -15.43 -5.84 9.34
CA CYS A 321 -16.20 -6.61 8.43
C CYS A 321 -17.22 -7.47 9.20
N ASN A 322 -18.49 -7.26 8.91
CA ASN A 322 -19.55 -8.12 9.44
C ASN A 322 -19.54 -9.52 8.81
N ALA A 323 -18.87 -9.69 7.66
CA ALA A 323 -18.73 -10.98 7.00
C ALA A 323 -18.03 -12.02 7.87
N THR A 324 -17.25 -11.61 8.87
CA THR A 324 -16.69 -12.55 9.85
C THR A 324 -17.78 -13.38 10.56
N TYR A 325 -19.04 -12.92 10.53
CA TYR A 325 -20.18 -13.60 11.15
C TYR A 325 -20.97 -14.50 10.21
N PHE A 326 -20.76 -14.39 8.89
CA PHE A 326 -21.50 -15.19 7.92
C PHE A 326 -20.65 -15.80 6.82
N ASN A 327 -19.44 -15.29 6.52
CA ASN A 327 -18.48 -15.91 5.62
C ASN A 327 -17.41 -16.66 6.43
N LYS A 328 -17.51 -17.98 6.46
CA LYS A 328 -16.63 -18.85 7.25
C LYS A 328 -15.20 -18.85 6.72
N ASP A 329 -15.02 -18.86 5.41
CA ASP A 329 -13.68 -18.91 4.78
C ASP A 329 -12.88 -17.64 5.08
N TYR A 330 -13.52 -16.49 4.91
CA TYR A 330 -12.94 -15.20 5.23
C TYR A 330 -12.67 -15.05 6.73
N SER A 331 -13.61 -15.48 7.58
CA SER A 331 -13.41 -15.49 9.04
C SER A 331 -12.22 -16.34 9.46
N ASN A 332 -12.07 -17.54 8.89
CA ASN A 332 -10.93 -18.43 9.19
C ASN A 332 -9.61 -17.81 8.73
N PHE A 333 -9.58 -17.20 7.55
CA PHE A 333 -8.40 -16.48 7.06
C PHE A 333 -8.00 -15.34 8.02
N LEU A 334 -8.93 -14.50 8.43
CA LEU A 334 -8.66 -13.40 9.37
C LEU A 334 -8.20 -13.89 10.74
N LYS A 335 -8.78 -14.97 11.25
CA LYS A 335 -8.37 -15.60 12.51
C LYS A 335 -6.95 -16.13 12.44
N TYR A 336 -6.59 -16.81 11.35
CA TYR A 336 -5.21 -17.26 11.14
C TYR A 336 -4.23 -16.07 11.16
N LYS A 337 -4.54 -14.99 10.44
CA LYS A 337 -3.72 -13.77 10.44
C LYS A 337 -3.59 -13.17 11.84
N TYR A 338 -4.68 -13.11 12.59
CA TYR A 338 -4.70 -12.63 13.95
C TYR A 338 -3.83 -13.50 14.88
N ASP A 339 -3.98 -14.82 14.82
CA ASP A 339 -3.25 -15.74 15.69
C ASP A 339 -1.75 -15.69 15.41
N THR A 340 -1.35 -15.64 14.15
CA THR A 340 0.05 -15.47 13.73
C THR A 340 0.63 -14.17 14.31
N LYS A 341 -0.07 -13.05 14.17
CA LYS A 341 0.37 -11.76 14.67
C LYS A 341 0.39 -11.70 16.20
N ARG A 342 -0.62 -12.29 16.86
CA ARG A 342 -0.72 -12.39 18.31
C ARG A 342 0.42 -13.22 18.90
N THR A 343 0.83 -14.30 18.25
CA THR A 343 1.96 -15.13 18.67
C THR A 343 3.24 -14.33 18.69
N LEU A 344 3.50 -13.50 17.67
CA LEU A 344 4.63 -12.58 17.64
C LEU A 344 4.58 -11.58 18.81
N TYR A 345 3.42 -10.98 19.09
CA TYR A 345 3.27 -10.03 20.22
C TYR A 345 3.38 -10.67 21.60
N LYS A 346 3.06 -11.95 21.74
CA LYS A 346 3.26 -12.70 22.99
C LYS A 346 4.71 -13.09 23.25
N ASN A 347 5.54 -13.12 22.20
CA ASN A 347 6.94 -13.49 22.32
C ASN A 347 7.69 -12.46 23.18
N VAL A 348 8.20 -12.90 24.33
CA VAL A 348 8.92 -12.06 25.29
C VAL A 348 10.15 -11.41 24.65
N LYS A 349 10.88 -12.15 23.82
CA LYS A 349 12.05 -11.64 23.06
C LYS A 349 11.65 -10.49 22.13
N TYR A 350 10.52 -10.59 21.44
CA TYR A 350 9.98 -9.52 20.61
C TYR A 350 9.63 -8.28 21.45
N LYS A 351 8.92 -8.45 22.58
CA LYS A 351 8.57 -7.35 23.49
C LYS A 351 9.82 -6.64 24.03
N ILE A 352 10.82 -7.40 24.44
CA ILE A 352 12.10 -6.86 24.92
C ILE A 352 12.78 -6.07 23.80
N ASN A 353 12.82 -6.59 22.59
CA ASN A 353 13.43 -5.90 21.45
C ASN A 353 12.67 -4.60 21.09
N VAL A 354 11.34 -4.62 21.11
CA VAL A 354 10.52 -3.40 20.88
C VAL A 354 10.75 -2.38 22.00
N PHE A 355 10.79 -2.81 23.25
CA PHE A 355 11.08 -1.94 24.38
C PHE A 355 12.49 -1.34 24.29
N ARG A 356 13.52 -2.17 24.04
CA ARG A 356 14.91 -1.72 23.84
C ARG A 356 15.00 -0.70 22.71
N LYS A 357 14.30 -0.93 21.57
CA LYS A 357 14.26 0.00 20.44
C LYS A 357 13.58 1.31 20.79
N LYS A 358 12.47 1.28 21.54
CA LYS A 358 11.77 2.49 22.01
C LYS A 358 12.62 3.29 23.01
N LEU A 359 13.22 2.60 24.00
CA LEU A 359 14.12 3.23 24.97
C LEU A 359 15.32 3.85 24.28
N TRP A 360 15.93 3.12 23.36
CA TRP A 360 17.02 3.59 22.55
C TRP A 360 16.67 4.84 21.73
N LEU A 361 15.53 4.87 21.05
CA LEU A 361 15.05 6.04 20.33
C LEU A 361 14.81 7.24 21.26
N LYS A 362 14.33 6.99 22.49
CA LYS A 362 14.13 8.03 23.50
C LYS A 362 15.46 8.62 23.98
N LEU A 363 16.43 7.79 24.29
CA LEU A 363 17.79 8.19 24.67
C LEU A 363 18.47 8.98 23.54
N CYS A 364 18.32 8.49 22.33
CA CYS A 364 18.84 9.15 21.15
C CYS A 364 18.21 10.54 20.90
N ARG A 365 16.91 10.72 21.12
CA ARG A 365 16.23 12.02 21.04
C ARG A 365 16.72 12.99 22.12
N LEU A 366 16.96 12.49 23.31
CA LEU A 366 17.51 13.29 24.42
C LEU A 366 18.92 13.78 24.08
N PHE A 367 19.77 12.87 23.58
CA PHE A 367 21.13 13.21 23.15
C PHE A 367 21.13 14.21 22.01
N ALA A 368 20.26 14.03 21.01
CA ALA A 368 20.14 14.97 19.89
C ALA A 368 19.71 16.36 20.34
N LYS A 369 18.78 16.44 21.31
CA LYS A 369 18.29 17.71 21.84
C LYS A 369 19.36 18.49 22.64
N THR A 370 20.24 17.76 23.35
CA THR A 370 21.26 18.38 24.23
C THR A 370 22.57 18.67 23.51
N CYS A 371 23.02 17.78 22.63
CA CYS A 371 24.36 17.87 22.01
C CYS A 371 24.35 18.48 20.61
N TYR A 372 23.20 18.48 19.91
CA TYR A 372 23.09 18.96 18.55
C TYR A 372 21.76 19.71 18.32
N PRO A 373 21.70 20.99 18.65
CA PRO A 373 20.46 21.78 18.57
C PRO A 373 19.86 21.90 17.16
N LYS A 374 20.59 21.54 16.10
CA LYS A 374 20.12 21.53 14.71
C LYS A 374 19.49 20.18 14.28
N GLY A 375 19.15 19.29 15.22
CA GLY A 375 18.30 18.15 14.94
C GLY A 375 19.01 16.90 14.42
N LEU A 376 20.01 16.40 15.13
CA LEU A 376 20.61 15.10 14.83
C LEU A 376 19.58 13.99 14.96
N VAL A 377 19.35 13.28 13.85
CA VAL A 377 18.62 12.01 13.92
C VAL A 377 19.54 10.99 14.57
N PRO A 378 19.15 10.41 15.69
CA PRO A 378 19.98 9.49 16.48
C PRO A 378 20.59 8.34 15.69
N TYR A 379 19.82 7.81 14.74
CA TYR A 379 20.24 6.75 13.85
C TYR A 379 21.45 7.15 12.96
N ILE A 380 21.47 8.40 12.50
CA ILE A 380 22.59 8.95 11.71
C ILE A 380 23.85 9.05 12.56
N SER A 381 23.73 9.53 13.80
CA SER A 381 24.83 9.65 14.74
C SER A 381 25.49 8.31 15.05
N PHE A 382 24.68 7.26 15.27
CA PHE A 382 25.24 5.94 15.54
C PHE A 382 25.92 5.30 14.32
N ARG A 383 25.34 5.50 13.15
CA ARG A 383 26.03 5.09 11.92
C ARG A 383 27.35 5.84 11.75
N TRP A 384 27.33 7.12 12.04
CA TRP A 384 28.54 7.94 11.97
C TRP A 384 29.62 7.45 12.94
N LEU A 385 29.28 7.23 14.22
CA LEU A 385 30.21 6.70 15.20
C LEU A 385 30.75 5.31 14.83
N ARG A 386 29.90 4.45 14.26
CA ARG A 386 30.33 3.15 13.74
C ARG A 386 31.33 3.31 12.59
N ASP A 387 31.05 4.21 11.65
CA ASP A 387 31.89 4.44 10.49
C ASP A 387 33.24 5.06 10.92
N ILE A 388 33.25 5.98 11.90
CA ILE A 388 34.48 6.47 12.56
C ILE A 388 35.26 5.31 13.16
N LYS A 389 34.59 4.42 13.91
CA LYS A 389 35.25 3.25 14.53
C LYS A 389 35.89 2.35 13.48
N ASN A 390 35.23 2.12 12.36
CA ASN A 390 35.76 1.30 11.28
C ASN A 390 36.95 2.01 10.58
N ASP A 391 36.78 3.28 10.23
CA ASP A 391 37.83 4.09 9.62
C ASP A 391 39.09 4.15 10.51
N PHE A 392 38.87 4.28 11.83
CA PHE A 392 39.99 4.28 12.79
C PHE A 392 40.79 2.97 12.79
N LYS A 393 40.12 1.84 12.60
CA LYS A 393 40.73 0.50 12.57
C LYS A 393 41.40 0.20 11.23
N GLU A 394 40.78 0.58 10.13
CA GLU A 394 41.17 0.21 8.79
C GLU A 394 42.29 1.11 8.25
N ASN A 395 42.27 2.40 8.56
CA ASN A 395 43.22 3.39 8.04
C ASN A 395 44.33 3.74 9.06
N LYS A 396 45.05 2.73 9.57
CA LYS A 396 46.09 2.90 10.61
C LYS A 396 47.22 3.83 10.22
N ASN A 397 47.53 3.95 8.96
CA ASN A 397 48.60 4.78 8.38
C ASN A 397 48.30 6.29 8.39
N ILE A 398 47.03 6.70 8.66
CA ILE A 398 46.67 8.12 8.72
C ILE A 398 46.94 8.64 10.14
N PRO A 399 47.67 9.79 10.30
CA PRO A 399 47.99 10.37 11.60
C PRO A 399 46.73 10.73 12.42
N LEU A 400 46.79 10.51 13.74
CA LEU A 400 45.66 10.75 14.65
C LEU A 400 45.15 12.19 14.55
N LYS A 401 46.05 13.17 14.46
CA LYS A 401 45.66 14.59 14.30
C LYS A 401 44.81 14.84 13.06
N THR A 402 45.16 14.19 11.96
CA THR A 402 44.40 14.24 10.69
C THR A 402 43.04 13.57 10.83
N LYS A 403 42.98 12.39 11.47
CA LYS A 403 41.73 11.70 11.75
C LYS A 403 40.76 12.56 12.59
N LEU A 404 41.25 13.13 13.69
CA LEU A 404 40.41 13.98 14.57
C LEU A 404 39.90 15.23 13.83
N TRP A 405 40.76 15.83 12.99
CA TRP A 405 40.34 16.95 12.16
C TRP A 405 39.23 16.53 11.17
N ALA A 406 39.42 15.41 10.47
CA ALA A 406 38.44 14.87 9.51
C ALA A 406 37.09 14.61 10.19
N TYR A 407 37.09 13.87 11.30
CA TYR A 407 35.86 13.52 12.03
C TYR A 407 35.12 14.73 12.56
N ARG A 408 35.85 15.76 13.06
CA ARG A 408 35.25 17.03 13.51
C ARG A 408 34.53 17.76 12.37
N HIS A 409 34.99 17.61 11.13
CA HIS A 409 34.40 18.24 9.95
C HIS A 409 33.45 17.28 9.19
N GLY A 410 33.16 16.10 9.75
CA GLY A 410 32.20 15.16 9.20
C GLY A 410 32.73 14.25 8.11
N PHE A 411 34.06 14.23 7.87
CA PHE A 411 34.69 13.37 6.87
C PHE A 411 35.30 12.12 7.50
N LEU A 412 35.30 11.00 6.78
CA LEU A 412 36.14 9.85 7.10
C LEU A 412 37.57 10.15 6.67
N SER A 413 38.55 9.70 7.44
CA SER A 413 39.93 10.17 7.29
C SER A 413 40.56 9.85 5.91
N TYR A 414 40.21 8.73 5.32
CA TYR A 414 40.70 8.31 4.01
C TYR A 414 40.18 9.16 2.84
N ARG A 415 39.04 9.90 3.07
CA ARG A 415 38.50 10.81 2.05
C ARG A 415 39.41 11.99 1.77
N LEU A 416 40.18 12.40 2.76
CA LEU A 416 41.05 13.55 2.61
C LEU A 416 42.10 13.36 1.48
N PRO A 417 42.94 12.32 1.51
CA PRO A 417 43.88 12.07 0.40
C PRO A 417 43.16 11.59 -0.87
N GLN A 418 42.02 10.89 -0.75
CA GLN A 418 41.29 10.36 -1.92
C GLN A 418 40.77 11.48 -2.83
N TYR A 419 40.30 12.59 -2.25
CA TYR A 419 39.70 13.69 -3.00
C TYR A 419 40.42 15.02 -2.85
N GLY A 420 41.65 15.04 -2.32
CA GLY A 420 42.44 16.26 -2.12
C GLY A 420 41.74 17.27 -1.19
N ILE A 421 41.02 16.79 -0.15
CA ILE A 421 40.31 17.64 0.80
C ILE A 421 41.30 18.23 1.80
N THR A 422 41.34 19.56 1.86
CA THR A 422 42.21 20.34 2.74
C THR A 422 41.40 21.24 3.67
N LYS A 423 42.09 21.94 4.57
CA LYS A 423 41.48 22.93 5.46
C LYS A 423 40.86 24.13 4.72
N GLU A 424 41.39 24.43 3.54
CA GLU A 424 40.99 25.56 2.71
C GLU A 424 39.75 25.24 1.87
N ASN A 425 39.64 23.97 1.39
CA ASN A 425 38.63 23.61 0.40
C ASN A 425 37.49 22.70 0.94
N TYR A 426 37.57 22.20 2.20
CA TYR A 426 36.60 21.23 2.72
C TYR A 426 35.13 21.69 2.66
N LYS A 427 34.89 23.01 2.69
CA LYS A 427 33.55 23.59 2.58
C LYS A 427 32.92 23.43 1.19
N ASN A 428 33.72 23.09 0.18
CA ASN A 428 33.24 22.84 -1.18
C ASN A 428 32.73 21.40 -1.35
N PHE A 429 32.87 20.57 -0.33
CA PHE A 429 32.47 19.17 -0.35
C PHE A 429 31.35 18.92 0.66
N ILE A 430 30.42 18.05 0.29
CA ILE A 430 29.46 17.48 1.25
C ILE A 430 30.20 16.40 2.04
N SER A 431 30.24 16.53 3.35
CA SER A 431 30.91 15.56 4.22
C SER A 431 30.15 14.21 4.26
N ASP A 432 30.85 13.14 4.63
CA ASP A 432 30.23 11.82 4.81
C ASP A 432 29.09 11.85 5.83
N PHE A 433 29.19 12.70 6.84
CA PHE A 433 28.15 12.91 7.84
C PHE A 433 26.91 13.62 7.24
N GLU A 434 27.13 14.72 6.50
CA GLU A 434 26.05 15.44 5.82
C GLU A 434 25.39 14.58 4.75
N TYR A 435 26.16 13.78 4.01
CA TYR A 435 25.66 12.84 3.00
C TYR A 435 24.67 11.83 3.61
N LYS A 436 24.83 11.45 4.88
CA LYS A 436 23.87 10.55 5.54
C LYS A 436 22.49 11.17 5.70
N TRP A 437 22.41 12.50 5.76
CA TRP A 437 21.14 13.23 5.76
C TRP A 437 20.44 13.20 4.40
N LEU A 438 21.21 13.21 3.33
CA LEU A 438 20.68 13.18 1.97
C LEU A 438 20.02 11.84 1.61
N ARG A 439 20.28 10.81 2.41
CA ARG A 439 19.79 9.45 2.18
C ARG A 439 18.25 9.31 2.16
N HIS A 440 17.53 10.35 2.55
CA HIS A 440 16.08 10.39 2.65
C HIS A 440 15.46 11.51 1.80
N ILE A 441 16.17 11.99 0.78
CA ILE A 441 15.72 13.09 -0.09
C ILE A 441 14.42 12.74 -0.82
N ASP A 442 14.24 11.47 -1.22
CA ASP A 442 13.04 11.00 -1.93
C ASP A 442 11.79 10.95 -1.03
N ASN A 443 11.91 11.38 0.23
CA ASN A 443 10.80 11.52 1.17
C ASN A 443 9.88 10.29 1.20
N TYR A 444 8.61 10.55 0.88
CA TYR A 444 7.53 9.56 0.91
C TYR A 444 7.75 8.43 -0.11
N TYR A 445 8.19 8.74 -1.32
CA TYR A 445 8.34 7.78 -2.41
C TYR A 445 9.62 6.94 -2.37
N LYS A 446 10.49 7.11 -1.36
CA LYS A 446 11.60 6.18 -1.11
C LYS A 446 11.13 4.72 -0.99
N ILE A 447 9.87 4.52 -0.56
CA ILE A 447 9.25 3.20 -0.45
C ILE A 447 9.21 2.42 -1.77
N TRP A 448 9.24 3.13 -2.91
CA TRP A 448 9.26 2.50 -4.24
C TRP A 448 10.58 1.76 -4.53
N PHE A 449 11.68 2.16 -3.86
CA PHE A 449 13.03 1.63 -4.08
C PHE A 449 13.52 0.74 -2.93
N GLU A 450 12.65 0.41 -1.95
CA GLU A 450 13.08 -0.33 -0.75
C GLU A 450 13.25 -1.83 -0.99
N ASP A 451 12.58 -2.41 -1.98
CA ASP A 451 12.67 -3.82 -2.32
C ASP A 451 12.56 -4.06 -3.83
N LYS A 452 13.07 -5.21 -4.25
CA LYS A 452 13.18 -5.59 -5.66
C LYS A 452 11.83 -5.79 -6.35
N ILE A 453 10.82 -6.24 -5.59
CA ILE A 453 9.49 -6.49 -6.13
C ILE A 453 8.78 -5.17 -6.39
N THR A 454 8.78 -4.25 -5.43
CA THR A 454 8.09 -2.96 -5.56
C THR A 454 8.59 -2.17 -6.78
N ILE A 455 9.91 -2.07 -6.97
CA ILE A 455 10.44 -1.31 -8.12
C ILE A 455 10.05 -1.94 -9.46
N LYS A 456 9.96 -3.27 -9.54
CA LYS A 456 9.54 -3.98 -10.75
C LYS A 456 8.10 -3.61 -11.15
N TYR A 457 7.19 -3.48 -10.18
CA TYR A 457 5.81 -3.03 -10.44
C TYR A 457 5.75 -1.53 -10.80
N ILE A 458 6.38 -0.69 -10.01
CA ILE A 458 6.36 0.77 -10.20
C ILE A 458 6.96 1.17 -11.56
N ALA A 459 8.07 0.54 -11.95
CA ALA A 459 8.79 0.83 -13.18
C ALA A 459 8.43 -0.13 -14.33
N SER A 460 7.27 -0.77 -14.29
CA SER A 460 6.87 -1.78 -15.28
C SER A 460 6.74 -1.25 -16.72
N ASP A 461 6.61 0.08 -16.93
CA ASP A 461 6.72 0.72 -18.27
C ASP A 461 8.10 0.54 -18.89
N TYR A 462 9.11 0.29 -18.08
CA TYR A 462 10.51 0.10 -18.45
C TYR A 462 10.96 -1.34 -18.25
N ASN A 463 10.04 -2.29 -18.27
CA ASN A 463 10.29 -3.70 -17.94
C ASN A 463 11.44 -4.31 -18.76
N LYS A 464 11.66 -3.86 -20.02
CA LYS A 464 12.76 -4.29 -20.88
C LYS A 464 14.17 -4.02 -20.34
N PHE A 465 14.29 -3.10 -19.37
CA PHE A 465 15.57 -2.77 -18.72
C PHE A 465 15.78 -3.50 -17.39
N PHE A 466 14.78 -4.29 -16.97
CA PHE A 466 14.86 -5.09 -15.75
C PHE A 466 15.02 -6.57 -16.11
N PRO A 467 15.68 -7.36 -15.25
CA PRO A 467 15.66 -8.81 -15.39
C PRO A 467 14.22 -9.31 -15.41
N LYS A 468 13.94 -10.39 -16.11
CA LYS A 468 12.66 -11.09 -16.01
C LYS A 468 12.48 -11.65 -14.61
N TYR A 469 11.27 -11.51 -14.05
CA TYR A 469 10.88 -12.08 -12.76
C TYR A 469 9.92 -13.23 -13.01
N TYR A 470 10.38 -14.45 -12.76
CA TYR A 470 9.63 -15.66 -13.05
C TYR A 470 8.79 -16.12 -11.85
N TYR A 471 9.40 -16.23 -10.66
CA TYR A 471 8.70 -16.68 -9.47
C TYR A 471 9.09 -15.85 -8.25
N PHE A 472 8.11 -15.73 -7.35
CA PHE A 472 8.30 -15.26 -5.99
C PHE A 472 7.92 -16.38 -5.00
N ILE A 473 8.84 -16.74 -4.13
CA ILE A 473 8.64 -17.79 -3.13
C ILE A 473 8.56 -17.13 -1.77
N THR A 474 7.43 -17.28 -1.11
CA THR A 474 7.12 -16.63 0.17
C THR A 474 6.29 -17.52 1.05
N LEU A 475 6.35 -17.25 2.36
CA LEU A 475 5.56 -17.98 3.34
C LEU A 475 4.13 -17.44 3.39
N LYS A 476 3.15 -18.28 3.03
CA LYS A 476 1.73 -18.01 3.18
C LYS A 476 1.09 -19.10 4.03
N GLN A 477 0.42 -18.70 5.11
CA GLN A 477 -0.25 -19.62 6.05
C GLN A 477 0.65 -20.74 6.63
N GLY A 478 1.94 -20.43 6.83
CA GLY A 478 2.90 -21.39 7.39
C GLY A 478 3.54 -22.33 6.36
N GLU A 479 3.16 -22.22 5.09
CA GLU A 479 3.70 -22.99 3.98
C GLU A 479 4.35 -22.11 2.93
N ASN A 480 5.40 -22.60 2.30
CA ASN A 480 6.03 -21.90 1.18
C ASN A 480 5.13 -22.01 -0.05
N GLN A 481 4.80 -20.85 -0.62
CA GLN A 481 4.06 -20.74 -1.86
C GLN A 481 4.99 -20.27 -2.97
N ILE A 482 4.94 -20.95 -4.09
CA ILE A 482 5.63 -20.59 -5.33
C ILE A 482 4.63 -19.81 -6.18
N ILE A 483 4.85 -18.52 -6.33
CA ILE A 483 3.93 -17.61 -6.98
C ILE A 483 4.52 -17.20 -8.33
N PRO A 484 3.90 -17.55 -9.46
CA PRO A 484 4.31 -17.07 -10.77
C PRO A 484 4.23 -15.53 -10.83
N MET A 485 5.30 -14.90 -11.32
CA MET A 485 5.38 -13.46 -11.50
C MET A 485 5.07 -13.08 -12.95
N MET A 486 5.10 -11.78 -13.22
CA MET A 486 4.67 -11.20 -14.50
C MET A 486 5.41 -11.72 -15.76
N ASP A 487 6.64 -12.20 -15.60
CA ASP A 487 7.45 -12.70 -16.72
C ASP A 487 7.50 -14.24 -16.75
N CYS A 488 6.73 -14.92 -15.89
CA CYS A 488 6.67 -16.38 -15.88
C CYS A 488 5.98 -16.91 -17.15
N PRO A 489 6.56 -17.89 -17.85
CA PRO A 489 5.91 -18.52 -19.00
C PRO A 489 4.56 -19.12 -18.62
N LYS A 490 3.51 -18.84 -19.41
CA LYS A 490 2.12 -19.26 -19.12
C LYS A 490 1.92 -20.78 -19.07
N ASN A 491 2.82 -21.55 -19.69
CA ASN A 491 2.79 -23.01 -19.71
C ASN A 491 3.47 -23.67 -18.52
N LEU A 492 4.01 -22.89 -17.58
CA LEU A 492 4.61 -23.39 -16.35
C LEU A 492 3.63 -23.16 -15.18
N GLY A 493 3.59 -24.14 -14.27
CA GLY A 493 2.81 -24.08 -13.04
C GLY A 493 3.56 -23.38 -11.89
N ASN A 494 3.27 -23.80 -10.67
CA ASN A 494 3.76 -23.20 -9.43
C ASN A 494 4.43 -24.23 -8.50
N THR A 495 5.17 -25.17 -9.08
CA THR A 495 5.90 -26.21 -8.36
C THR A 495 7.42 -26.01 -8.47
N TYR A 496 8.18 -26.68 -7.60
CA TYR A 496 9.65 -26.73 -7.73
C TYR A 496 10.09 -27.38 -9.05
N ASP A 497 9.32 -28.34 -9.56
CA ASP A 497 9.58 -28.95 -10.86
C ASP A 497 9.44 -27.95 -12.01
N ASP A 498 8.51 -27.02 -11.90
CA ASP A 498 8.34 -25.97 -12.90
C ASP A 498 9.51 -24.98 -12.88
N ILE A 499 10.10 -24.72 -11.71
CA ILE A 499 11.36 -23.93 -11.62
C ILE A 499 12.51 -24.67 -12.32
N ILE A 500 12.61 -25.99 -12.17
CA ILE A 500 13.61 -26.80 -12.85
C ILE A 500 13.36 -26.85 -14.36
N LYS A 501 12.10 -27.00 -14.80
CA LYS A 501 11.74 -26.88 -16.23
C LYS A 501 12.11 -25.51 -16.79
N LEU A 502 11.91 -24.45 -16.01
CA LEU A 502 12.35 -23.10 -16.39
C LEU A 502 13.89 -23.05 -16.56
N ALA A 503 14.64 -23.60 -15.61
CA ALA A 503 16.10 -23.65 -15.71
C ALA A 503 16.57 -24.44 -16.94
N LYS A 504 15.88 -25.55 -17.27
CA LYS A 504 16.13 -26.33 -18.50
C LYS A 504 15.89 -25.51 -19.76
N LYS A 505 14.84 -24.68 -19.78
CA LYS A 505 14.48 -23.83 -20.91
C LYS A 505 15.43 -22.66 -21.10
N GLU A 506 15.75 -21.96 -20.01
CA GLU A 506 16.55 -20.72 -20.06
C GLU A 506 18.08 -20.99 -20.02
N GLY A 507 18.48 -22.20 -19.61
CA GLY A 507 19.87 -22.61 -19.39
C GLY A 507 20.44 -22.09 -18.05
N ASP A 508 20.26 -20.82 -17.78
CA ASP A 508 20.70 -20.14 -16.54
C ASP A 508 19.58 -19.29 -15.96
N ILE A 509 19.32 -19.44 -14.67
CA ILE A 509 18.43 -18.54 -13.90
C ILE A 509 19.10 -18.16 -12.58
N ALA A 510 18.64 -17.07 -11.97
CA ALA A 510 19.16 -16.59 -10.70
C ALA A 510 18.13 -16.77 -9.59
N LEU A 511 18.55 -17.36 -8.47
CA LEU A 511 17.79 -17.43 -7.23
C LEU A 511 18.34 -16.35 -6.30
N LYS A 512 17.49 -15.44 -5.82
CA LYS A 512 17.91 -14.29 -5.02
C LYS A 512 17.02 -14.16 -3.80
N ARG A 513 17.59 -13.90 -2.63
CA ARG A 513 16.78 -13.42 -1.49
C ARG A 513 16.16 -12.06 -1.84
N ASP A 514 14.87 -11.89 -1.52
CA ASP A 514 14.22 -10.59 -1.70
C ASP A 514 14.88 -9.52 -0.82
N LYS A 515 15.17 -9.85 0.44
CA LYS A 515 15.97 -9.03 1.36
C LYS A 515 17.38 -9.58 1.42
N GLY A 516 18.28 -9.05 0.64
CA GLY A 516 19.69 -9.40 0.62
C GLY A 516 20.51 -8.32 -0.07
N SER A 517 21.73 -8.12 0.39
CA SER A 517 22.71 -7.22 -0.21
C SER A 517 24.06 -7.94 -0.25
N HIS A 518 24.99 -7.42 -1.03
CA HIS A 518 26.38 -7.95 -1.11
C HIS A 518 26.47 -9.42 -1.54
N GLY A 519 25.52 -9.92 -2.36
CA GLY A 519 25.53 -11.31 -2.84
C GLY A 519 25.03 -12.36 -1.87
N GLU A 520 24.62 -11.99 -0.65
CA GLU A 520 24.06 -12.94 0.31
C GLU A 520 22.76 -13.58 -0.22
N GLY A 521 22.73 -14.93 -0.24
CA GLY A 521 21.59 -15.71 -0.72
C GLY A 521 21.33 -15.56 -2.22
N PHE A 522 22.38 -15.29 -2.99
CA PHE A 522 22.37 -15.36 -4.43
C PHE A 522 22.91 -16.71 -4.91
N TYR A 523 22.16 -17.37 -5.79
CA TYR A 523 22.59 -18.62 -6.43
C TYR A 523 22.33 -18.53 -7.92
N ARG A 524 23.32 -18.93 -8.74
CA ARG A 524 23.14 -19.21 -10.16
C ARG A 524 22.72 -20.66 -10.30
N LEU A 525 21.53 -20.91 -10.83
CA LEU A 525 21.07 -22.25 -11.18
C LEU A 525 21.24 -22.44 -12.69
N THR A 526 22.13 -23.33 -13.05
CA THR A 526 22.45 -23.68 -14.44
C THR A 526 21.96 -25.09 -14.76
N TYR A 527 21.39 -25.27 -15.94
CA TYR A 527 21.12 -26.59 -16.51
C TYR A 527 21.99 -26.79 -17.75
N LYS A 528 22.87 -27.75 -17.69
CA LYS A 528 23.80 -28.08 -18.77
C LYS A 528 24.09 -29.59 -18.77
N ASN A 529 24.22 -30.20 -19.97
CA ASN A 529 24.55 -31.63 -20.13
C ASN A 529 23.64 -32.55 -19.29
N ASN A 530 22.33 -32.29 -19.27
CA ASN A 530 21.33 -33.02 -18.49
C ASN A 530 21.53 -33.01 -16.96
N LYS A 531 22.34 -32.08 -16.44
CA LYS A 531 22.64 -31.92 -15.02
C LYS A 531 22.31 -30.51 -14.54
N LEU A 532 22.01 -30.39 -13.26
CA LEU A 532 21.80 -29.14 -12.55
C LEU A 532 23.08 -28.73 -11.83
N TYR A 533 23.36 -27.43 -11.82
CA TYR A 533 24.49 -26.84 -11.10
C TYR A 533 24.03 -25.62 -10.30
N LEU A 534 24.46 -25.52 -9.05
CA LEU A 534 24.34 -24.33 -8.20
C LEU A 534 25.70 -23.70 -8.01
N ASN A 535 25.87 -22.45 -8.45
CA ASN A 535 27.15 -21.75 -8.39
C ASN A 535 28.32 -22.62 -8.93
N LEU A 536 28.10 -23.23 -10.10
CA LEU A 536 29.07 -24.11 -10.80
C LEU A 536 29.30 -25.49 -10.16
N LYS A 537 28.71 -25.81 -9.02
CA LYS A 537 28.77 -27.13 -8.40
C LYS A 537 27.58 -27.95 -8.81
N GLU A 538 27.79 -29.23 -9.17
CA GLU A 538 26.69 -30.16 -9.48
C GLU A 538 25.74 -30.23 -8.29
N ALA A 539 24.45 -30.18 -8.57
CA ALA A 539 23.39 -30.11 -7.58
C ALA A 539 22.22 -31.02 -7.96
N THR A 540 21.49 -31.43 -6.95
CA THR A 540 20.27 -32.20 -7.09
C THR A 540 19.01 -31.31 -7.04
N LYS A 541 17.86 -31.88 -7.37
CA LYS A 541 16.56 -31.22 -7.13
C LYS A 541 16.41 -30.86 -5.64
N ASP A 542 16.78 -31.77 -4.75
CA ASP A 542 16.63 -31.60 -3.31
C ASP A 542 17.46 -30.43 -2.77
N ASP A 543 18.65 -30.19 -3.33
CA ASP A 543 19.45 -29.03 -2.97
C ASP A 543 18.74 -27.70 -3.30
N ILE A 544 18.08 -27.66 -4.45
CA ILE A 544 17.29 -26.49 -4.87
C ILE A 544 16.08 -26.31 -3.96
N VAL A 545 15.36 -27.39 -3.68
CA VAL A 545 14.19 -27.39 -2.79
C VAL A 545 14.59 -26.95 -1.40
N ASN A 546 15.69 -27.43 -0.84
CA ASN A 546 16.20 -27.05 0.49
C ASN A 546 16.48 -25.56 0.60
N ILE A 547 17.07 -24.95 -0.45
CA ILE A 547 17.30 -23.50 -0.49
C ILE A 547 15.98 -22.74 -0.53
N LEU A 548 15.10 -23.10 -1.44
CA LEU A 548 13.87 -22.36 -1.72
C LEU A 548 12.75 -22.61 -0.68
N SER A 549 12.82 -23.72 0.07
CA SER A 549 11.88 -24.03 1.15
C SER A 549 12.23 -23.43 2.50
N ASP A 550 13.33 -22.67 2.61
CA ASP A 550 13.73 -21.97 3.82
C ASP A 550 12.65 -20.95 4.24
N LYS A 551 11.90 -21.28 5.29
CA LYS A 551 10.80 -20.46 5.82
C LYS A 551 11.23 -19.13 6.42
N SER A 552 12.53 -18.91 6.62
CA SER A 552 13.05 -17.65 7.16
C SER A 552 13.37 -16.61 6.11
N ASN A 553 13.39 -16.98 4.84
CA ASN A 553 13.72 -16.13 3.70
C ASN A 553 12.67 -16.19 2.60
N GLU A 554 12.50 -15.08 1.91
CA GLU A 554 11.72 -15.00 0.68
C GLU A 554 12.70 -14.99 -0.50
N TYR A 555 12.37 -15.73 -1.56
CA TYR A 555 13.21 -15.84 -2.75
C TYR A 555 12.52 -15.31 -4.00
N LEU A 556 13.31 -14.74 -4.88
CA LEU A 556 12.95 -14.39 -6.26
C LEU A 556 13.72 -15.30 -7.21
N VAL A 557 13.01 -15.90 -8.16
CA VAL A 557 13.58 -16.57 -9.32
C VAL A 557 13.53 -15.60 -10.48
N THR A 558 14.69 -15.24 -11.01
CA THR A 558 14.82 -14.22 -12.06
C THR A 558 15.71 -14.71 -13.19
N GLU A 559 15.66 -13.99 -14.30
CA GLU A 559 16.66 -14.10 -15.34
C GLU A 559 18.07 -13.95 -14.76
N TYR A 560 19.00 -14.79 -15.23
CA TYR A 560 20.41 -14.61 -14.99
C TYR A 560 20.99 -13.70 -16.06
N ILE A 561 21.49 -12.53 -15.67
CA ILE A 561 22.06 -11.55 -16.60
C ILE A 561 23.44 -12.03 -17.03
N LYS A 562 23.61 -12.23 -18.33
CA LYS A 562 24.93 -12.47 -18.94
C LYS A 562 25.54 -11.13 -19.32
N GLN A 563 26.71 -10.83 -18.78
CA GLN A 563 27.42 -9.61 -19.14
C GLN A 563 28.10 -9.74 -20.52
N VAL A 564 28.36 -8.61 -21.14
CA VAL A 564 29.08 -8.54 -22.42
C VAL A 564 30.54 -8.87 -22.24
N ASP A 565 31.22 -9.36 -23.31
CA ASP A 565 32.60 -9.83 -23.25
C ASP A 565 33.60 -8.77 -22.76
N VAL A 566 33.39 -7.51 -23.11
CA VAL A 566 34.23 -6.41 -22.62
C VAL A 566 34.24 -6.34 -21.08
N LEU A 567 33.09 -6.58 -20.44
CA LEU A 567 33.02 -6.61 -18.98
C LEU A 567 33.54 -7.93 -18.39
N ASN A 568 33.39 -9.05 -19.11
CA ASN A 568 34.00 -10.33 -18.73
C ASN A 568 35.52 -10.25 -18.69
N ASN A 569 36.12 -9.49 -19.62
CA ASN A 569 37.60 -9.28 -19.66
C ASN A 569 38.09 -8.47 -18.45
N ILE A 570 37.22 -7.68 -17.79
CA ILE A 570 37.58 -6.98 -16.54
C ILE A 570 37.51 -7.95 -15.36
N TYR A 571 36.42 -8.68 -15.25
CA TYR A 571 36.21 -9.69 -14.21
C TYR A 571 35.09 -10.64 -14.62
N ASP A 572 35.34 -11.92 -14.68
CA ASP A 572 34.39 -12.96 -15.10
C ASP A 572 33.70 -13.69 -13.93
N GLY A 573 34.25 -13.56 -12.72
CA GLY A 573 33.73 -14.23 -11.52
C GLY A 573 32.38 -13.71 -11.03
N SER A 574 31.95 -12.51 -11.46
CA SER A 574 30.61 -11.94 -11.16
C SER A 574 30.25 -10.89 -12.20
N VAL A 575 28.95 -10.56 -12.24
CA VAL A 575 28.46 -9.47 -13.12
C VAL A 575 29.02 -8.13 -12.64
N ASN A 576 29.82 -7.49 -13.50
CA ASN A 576 30.30 -6.13 -13.28
C ASN A 576 29.13 -5.13 -13.38
N THR A 577 29.11 -4.14 -12.52
CA THR A 577 28.03 -3.16 -12.45
C THR A 577 28.55 -1.73 -12.54
N ILE A 578 27.85 -0.91 -13.31
CA ILE A 578 28.06 0.53 -13.36
C ILE A 578 27.02 1.17 -12.44
N ARG A 579 27.46 1.99 -11.50
CA ARG A 579 26.56 2.76 -10.64
C ARG A 579 26.39 4.16 -11.19
N ILE A 580 25.17 4.50 -11.55
CA ILE A 580 24.79 5.83 -12.02
C ILE A 580 24.01 6.52 -10.92
N ILE A 581 24.43 7.73 -10.54
CA ILE A 581 23.67 8.59 -9.63
C ILE A 581 22.79 9.49 -10.50
N VAL A 582 21.49 9.41 -10.29
CA VAL A 582 20.49 10.21 -10.99
C VAL A 582 19.93 11.26 -10.02
N PHE A 583 19.87 12.49 -10.46
CA PHE A 583 19.25 13.58 -9.71
C PHE A 583 18.39 14.46 -10.60
N LYS A 584 17.44 15.14 -10.00
CA LYS A 584 16.55 16.06 -10.71
C LYS A 584 16.78 17.50 -10.19
N LYS A 585 17.22 18.38 -11.09
CA LYS A 585 17.42 19.81 -10.82
C LYS A 585 16.57 20.60 -11.81
N ASP A 586 15.81 21.56 -11.31
CA ASP A 586 14.97 22.49 -12.11
C ASP A 586 14.07 21.77 -13.13
N GLY A 587 13.49 20.63 -12.71
CA GLY A 587 12.65 19.81 -13.57
C GLY A 587 13.41 18.90 -14.54
N LYS A 588 14.71 19.09 -14.74
CA LYS A 588 15.54 18.29 -15.64
C LYS A 588 16.24 17.17 -14.88
N THR A 589 16.21 15.97 -15.46
CA THR A 589 16.96 14.80 -14.94
C THR A 589 18.38 14.85 -15.45
N SER A 590 19.32 14.66 -14.55
CA SER A 590 20.77 14.61 -14.84
C SER A 590 21.39 13.39 -14.18
N THR A 591 22.52 12.95 -14.70
CA THR A 591 23.30 11.80 -14.19
C THR A 591 24.73 12.21 -13.89
N ILE A 592 25.32 11.55 -12.91
CA ILE A 592 26.74 11.61 -12.58
C ILE A 592 27.30 10.19 -12.62
#